data_aff0aca3e5683cebacde61524263469a
#
_entry.id   aff0aca3e5683cebacde61524263469a
#
_cell.length_a   1.000
_cell.length_b   1.000
_cell.length_c   1.000
_cell.angle_alpha   90.00
_cell.angle_beta   90.00
_cell.angle_gamma   90.00
#
_symmetry.space_group_name_H-M   'P 1'
#
loop_
_entity.id
_entity.type
_entity.pdbx_description
1 polymer ?
#
loop_
_entity_poly.entity_id
_entity_poly.type
_entity_poly.pdbx_seq_one_letter_code
_entity_poly.pdbx_strand_id
1 'polypeptide(L)'
;MEINMAEKAAFQNPYPLGVSFKNGIARISYAAASKDSPCGIVWYDKRTGRQLKKETFFREERVGRIYCREKKWEDMPKPEEVSYLFWEDGSLVPDRYAKGFVPQPAFGRERSGKDLKAVLLTERYDWQGDVAPEIPMQEAIGYCIHVRGFTKHISSKVEHPGTFAGVTEKIPYLKEIGVTTLELQPAYEFIEKKRPEKSQTQVHAPVFEEKKPVLNYWGYEEGYYYVPKAAYSYSEDSAREFRNMVRQLHISGIEVIMQFYFPVEIPRTEIQEILRYWKLFYHVDGF
;
A
#
# COMPACT_ATOMS: atom_id res chain seq x y z
N MET A 1 26.67 29.05 16.33
CA MET A 1 26.52 27.60 16.03
C MET A 1 26.16 27.52 14.56
N GLU A 2 27.17 27.46 13.71
CA GLU A 2 26.99 27.42 12.24
C GLU A 2 26.50 26.05 11.86
N ILE A 3 25.26 25.96 11.39
CA ILE A 3 24.73 24.76 10.78
C ILE A 3 25.46 24.55 9.47
N ASN A 4 26.14 23.42 9.37
CA ASN A 4 26.95 23.02 8.22
C ASN A 4 26.14 23.14 6.92
N MET A 5 26.65 23.83 5.90
CA MET A 5 25.95 24.04 4.62
C MET A 5 25.58 22.73 3.90
N ALA A 6 26.29 21.63 4.17
CA ALA A 6 25.97 20.30 3.66
C ALA A 6 24.67 19.73 4.26
N GLU A 7 24.35 20.04 5.52
CA GLU A 7 23.06 19.66 6.15
C GLU A 7 21.89 20.48 5.60
N LYS A 8 22.10 21.75 5.26
CA LYS A 8 21.07 22.58 4.60
C LYS A 8 20.74 22.13 3.17
N ALA A 9 21.67 21.54 2.44
CA ALA A 9 21.45 21.06 1.08
C ALA A 9 20.61 19.77 1.03
N ALA A 10 20.60 18.94 2.10
CA ALA A 10 19.79 17.73 2.20
C ALA A 10 18.27 18.03 2.29
N PHE A 11 17.89 19.23 2.71
CA PHE A 11 16.49 19.66 2.90
C PHE A 11 15.82 20.24 1.65
N GLN A 12 16.48 20.28 0.49
CA GLN A 12 15.93 20.95 -0.70
C GLN A 12 14.85 20.16 -1.45
N ASN A 13 14.73 18.86 -1.23
CA ASN A 13 13.69 18.06 -1.87
C ASN A 13 12.97 17.15 -0.86
N PRO A 14 11.76 17.51 -0.38
CA PRO A 14 11.00 16.70 0.56
C PRO A 14 10.40 15.43 -0.05
N TYR A 15 10.52 15.22 -1.35
CA TYR A 15 9.96 14.06 -2.05
C TYR A 15 11.00 12.94 -2.23
N PRO A 16 10.55 11.65 -2.32
CA PRO A 16 9.15 11.21 -2.20
C PRO A 16 8.64 11.27 -0.74
N LEU A 17 7.32 11.41 -0.58
CA LEU A 17 6.66 11.31 0.73
C LEU A 17 6.65 9.87 1.24
N GLY A 18 6.44 9.71 2.56
CA GLY A 18 6.50 8.44 3.26
C GLY A 18 7.89 8.14 3.83
N VAL A 19 8.14 6.88 4.14
CA VAL A 19 9.44 6.43 4.66
C VAL A 19 10.13 5.53 3.65
N SER A 20 11.36 5.86 3.33
CA SER A 20 12.25 5.04 2.52
C SER A 20 13.50 4.67 3.29
N PHE A 21 14.09 3.50 2.97
CA PHE A 21 15.30 3.00 3.59
C PHE A 21 16.34 2.63 2.52
N LYS A 22 17.55 3.18 2.65
CA LYS A 22 18.66 2.88 1.73
C LYS A 22 19.99 3.08 2.42
N ASN A 23 20.91 2.13 2.25
CA ASN A 23 22.29 2.21 2.73
C ASN A 23 22.41 2.57 4.23
N GLY A 24 21.57 1.99 5.08
CA GLY A 24 21.59 2.24 6.52
C GLY A 24 20.99 3.59 6.95
N ILE A 25 20.32 4.30 6.03
CA ILE A 25 19.66 5.58 6.30
C ILE A 25 18.17 5.44 6.04
N ALA A 26 17.36 5.82 7.04
CA ALA A 26 15.93 6.02 6.88
C ALA A 26 15.68 7.49 6.54
N ARG A 27 15.02 7.73 5.41
CA ARG A 27 14.47 9.04 5.04
C ARG A 27 12.99 9.05 5.32
N ILE A 28 12.55 9.98 6.14
CA ILE A 28 11.18 10.12 6.62
C ILE A 28 10.66 11.46 6.08
N SER A 29 9.56 11.42 5.34
CA SER A 29 8.94 12.61 4.77
C SER A 29 7.44 12.57 4.99
N TYR A 30 6.91 13.55 5.75
CA TYR A 30 5.52 13.60 6.18
C TYR A 30 4.88 14.96 5.88
N ALA A 31 3.78 14.95 5.15
CA ALA A 31 2.99 16.15 4.89
C ALA A 31 1.91 16.30 5.98
N ALA A 32 2.12 17.21 6.92
CA ALA A 32 1.15 17.50 7.99
C ALA A 32 -0.10 18.19 7.45
N ALA A 33 -1.24 17.98 8.09
CA ALA A 33 -2.49 18.63 7.76
C ALA A 33 -2.40 20.16 7.99
N SER A 34 -1.73 20.57 9.09
CA SER A 34 -1.48 21.99 9.40
C SER A 34 0.01 22.22 9.71
N LYS A 35 0.44 23.48 9.52
CA LYS A 35 1.80 23.89 9.88
C LYS A 35 2.06 23.90 11.39
N ASP A 36 1.00 24.03 12.18
CA ASP A 36 1.12 24.21 13.62
C ASP A 36 0.78 22.96 14.42
N SER A 37 0.34 21.89 13.73
CA SER A 37 0.06 20.61 14.34
C SER A 37 1.34 19.91 14.78
N PRO A 38 1.47 19.54 16.07
CA PRO A 38 2.56 18.68 16.51
C PRO A 38 2.42 17.30 15.85
N CYS A 39 3.48 16.84 15.21
CA CYS A 39 3.47 15.57 14.49
C CYS A 39 4.81 14.83 14.60
N GLY A 40 4.83 13.60 14.13
CA GLY A 40 6.02 12.76 14.18
C GLY A 40 5.76 11.33 13.73
N ILE A 41 6.62 10.42 14.15
CA ILE A 41 6.57 9.01 13.81
C ILE A 41 6.64 8.12 15.05
N VAL A 42 5.91 7.04 15.03
CA VAL A 42 5.95 5.99 16.06
C VAL A 42 6.42 4.69 15.43
N TRP A 43 7.46 4.12 15.98
CA TRP A 43 8.06 2.86 15.56
C TRP A 43 7.58 1.72 16.44
N TYR A 44 7.30 0.60 15.81
CA TYR A 44 6.82 -0.62 16.48
C TYR A 44 7.66 -1.82 16.08
N ASP A 45 7.82 -2.76 16.98
CA ASP A 45 8.26 -4.11 16.67
C ASP A 45 7.18 -4.76 15.78
N LYS A 46 7.58 -5.21 14.61
CA LYS A 46 6.66 -5.74 13.57
C LYS A 46 5.93 -6.99 14.05
N ARG A 47 6.61 -7.86 14.78
CA ARG A 47 6.08 -9.15 15.23
C ARG A 47 5.13 -9.02 16.42
N THR A 48 5.54 -8.24 17.43
CA THR A 48 4.77 -8.11 18.69
C THR A 48 3.79 -6.95 18.67
N GLY A 49 3.98 -5.98 17.77
CA GLY A 49 3.22 -4.73 17.74
C GLY A 49 3.55 -3.77 18.88
N ARG A 50 4.57 -4.09 19.72
CA ARG A 50 4.99 -3.24 20.82
C ARG A 50 5.63 -1.95 20.29
N GLN A 51 5.29 -0.82 20.90
CA GLN A 51 5.93 0.45 20.59
C GLN A 51 7.42 0.41 21.01
N LEU A 52 8.30 0.70 20.07
CA LEU A 52 9.74 0.80 20.28
C LEU A 52 10.15 2.23 20.63
N LYS A 53 9.71 3.18 19.79
CA LYS A 53 10.09 4.58 19.92
C LYS A 53 9.00 5.50 19.38
N LYS A 54 8.82 6.67 19.99
CA LYS A 54 8.03 7.77 19.47
C LYS A 54 8.93 8.98 19.27
N GLU A 55 8.91 9.56 18.09
CA GLU A 55 9.74 10.72 17.74
C GLU A 55 8.84 11.86 17.27
N THR A 56 9.20 13.09 17.66
CA THR A 56 8.54 14.32 17.23
C THR A 56 9.35 14.97 16.13
N PHE A 57 8.71 15.53 15.14
CA PHE A 57 9.36 16.37 14.14
C PHE A 57 9.48 17.80 14.66
N PHE A 58 10.60 18.44 14.35
CA PHE A 58 10.89 19.80 14.77
C PHE A 58 10.63 20.78 13.63
N ARG A 59 10.34 22.04 13.99
CA ARG A 59 10.02 23.10 13.03
C ARG A 59 11.12 23.33 12.00
N GLU A 60 12.36 23.11 12.37
CA GLU A 60 13.56 23.27 11.53
C GLU A 60 13.66 22.21 10.43
N GLU A 61 12.95 21.08 10.58
CA GLU A 61 12.96 19.95 9.65
C GLU A 61 11.88 20.06 8.56
N ARG A 62 11.21 21.20 8.44
CA ARG A 62 10.10 21.34 7.49
C ARG A 62 10.34 22.35 6.38
N VAL A 63 9.75 22.07 5.22
CA VAL A 63 9.55 23.00 4.12
C VAL A 63 8.03 23.15 3.91
N GLY A 64 7.50 24.32 4.21
CA GLY A 64 6.06 24.54 4.23
C GLY A 64 5.38 23.69 5.33
N ARG A 65 4.56 22.71 4.94
CA ARG A 65 3.93 21.73 5.84
C ARG A 65 4.53 20.34 5.76
N ILE A 66 5.61 20.15 4.98
CA ILE A 66 6.24 18.85 4.80
C ILE A 66 7.48 18.80 5.70
N TYR A 67 7.50 17.84 6.60
CA TYR A 67 8.63 17.50 7.43
C TYR A 67 9.49 16.47 6.70
N CYS A 68 10.82 16.67 6.72
CA CYS A 68 11.77 15.74 6.12
C CYS A 68 12.96 15.55 7.05
N ARG A 69 13.24 14.28 7.39
CA ARG A 69 14.35 13.88 8.25
C ARG A 69 15.10 12.71 7.64
N GLU A 70 16.41 12.79 7.63
CA GLU A 70 17.26 11.63 7.41
C GLU A 70 17.82 11.16 8.77
N LYS A 71 17.77 9.85 8.98
CA LYS A 71 18.20 9.21 10.22
C LYS A 71 19.05 8.01 9.89
N LYS A 72 20.27 7.98 10.45
CA LYS A 72 21.06 6.75 10.49
C LYS A 72 20.33 5.69 11.29
N TRP A 73 20.33 4.49 10.76
CA TRP A 73 19.64 3.34 11.37
C TRP A 73 20.55 2.66 12.40
N GLU A 74 20.76 3.35 13.51
CA GLU A 74 21.54 2.91 14.66
C GLU A 74 20.58 2.75 15.85
N ASP A 75 20.83 1.83 16.76
CA ASP A 75 20.03 1.59 17.97
C ASP A 75 18.55 1.19 17.70
N MET A 76 18.27 0.65 16.55
CA MET A 76 16.96 0.13 16.16
C MET A 76 17.09 -1.32 15.71
N PRO A 77 16.03 -2.16 15.86
CA PRO A 77 16.00 -3.49 15.25
C PRO A 77 16.21 -3.39 13.74
N LYS A 78 16.45 -4.52 13.07
CA LYS A 78 16.58 -4.52 11.61
C LYS A 78 15.36 -3.90 10.94
N PRO A 79 15.51 -3.16 9.82
CA PRO A 79 14.39 -2.46 9.17
C PRO A 79 13.22 -3.36 8.84
N GLU A 80 13.46 -4.61 8.45
CA GLU A 80 12.45 -5.64 8.15
C GLU A 80 11.67 -6.12 9.38
N GLU A 81 12.19 -5.86 10.60
CA GLU A 81 11.55 -6.20 11.87
C GLU A 81 10.73 -5.05 12.47
N VAL A 82 10.70 -3.91 11.76
CA VAL A 82 10.06 -2.68 12.24
C VAL A 82 8.85 -2.32 11.38
N SER A 83 7.84 -1.78 12.04
CA SER A 83 6.70 -1.12 11.40
C SER A 83 6.47 0.26 12.03
N TYR A 84 5.71 1.12 11.36
CA TYR A 84 5.50 2.47 11.84
C TYR A 84 4.11 3.01 11.53
N LEU A 85 3.75 4.06 12.27
CA LEU A 85 2.66 4.99 11.98
C LEU A 85 3.18 6.41 12.16
N PHE A 86 2.64 7.34 11.42
CA PHE A 86 2.76 8.74 11.79
C PHE A 86 1.81 9.08 12.94
N TRP A 87 1.99 10.22 13.56
CA TRP A 87 1.05 10.79 14.49
C TRP A 87 0.96 12.30 14.27
N GLU A 88 -0.24 12.87 14.45
CA GLU A 88 -0.51 14.28 14.33
C GLU A 88 -1.61 14.64 15.32
N ASP A 89 -1.45 15.73 16.08
CA ASP A 89 -2.37 16.19 17.12
C ASP A 89 -2.82 15.08 18.09
N GLY A 90 -1.88 14.23 18.49
CA GLY A 90 -2.13 13.12 19.41
C GLY A 90 -2.81 11.89 18.77
N SER A 91 -3.23 11.94 17.52
CA SER A 91 -3.84 10.84 16.79
C SER A 91 -2.82 10.10 15.93
N LEU A 92 -2.94 8.76 15.86
CA LEU A 92 -2.14 7.94 14.95
C LEU A 92 -2.69 8.09 13.51
N VAL A 93 -1.79 8.26 12.56
CA VAL A 93 -2.08 8.47 11.14
C VAL A 93 -1.33 7.43 10.31
N PRO A 94 -2.01 6.63 9.47
CA PRO A 94 -1.35 5.72 8.56
C PRO A 94 -0.60 6.47 7.47
N ASP A 95 0.48 5.88 6.97
CA ASP A 95 1.21 6.45 5.85
C ASP A 95 0.50 6.16 4.52
N ARG A 96 0.02 7.19 3.82
CA ARG A 96 -0.61 7.06 2.49
C ARG A 96 0.37 6.62 1.41
N TYR A 97 1.66 6.81 1.63
CA TYR A 97 2.75 6.46 0.72
C TYR A 97 3.47 5.17 1.08
N ALA A 98 2.97 4.45 2.09
CA ALA A 98 3.50 3.15 2.50
C ALA A 98 3.54 2.17 1.32
N LYS A 99 4.50 1.24 1.37
CA LYS A 99 4.70 0.20 0.35
C LYS A 99 4.29 -1.20 0.82
N GLY A 100 3.84 -1.32 2.07
CA GLY A 100 3.31 -2.52 2.69
C GLY A 100 2.77 -2.22 4.07
N PHE A 101 1.86 -3.07 4.57
CA PHE A 101 1.22 -2.94 5.88
C PHE A 101 1.23 -4.22 6.67
N VAL A 102 1.27 -4.09 7.99
CA VAL A 102 1.10 -5.18 8.96
C VAL A 102 0.15 -4.76 10.09
N PRO A 103 -0.51 -5.73 10.76
CA PRO A 103 -0.59 -7.15 10.40
C PRO A 103 -1.43 -7.35 9.15
N GLN A 104 -1.20 -8.49 8.45
CA GLN A 104 -2.04 -8.88 7.33
C GLN A 104 -3.46 -9.14 7.81
N PRO A 105 -4.48 -8.45 7.27
CA PRO A 105 -5.84 -8.62 7.71
C PRO A 105 -6.52 -9.79 7.03
N ALA A 106 -7.46 -10.43 7.72
CA ALA A 106 -8.46 -11.24 7.05
C ALA A 106 -9.46 -10.34 6.32
N PHE A 107 -9.85 -10.72 5.09
CA PHE A 107 -10.82 -9.98 4.28
C PHE A 107 -12.16 -9.81 5.01
N GLY A 108 -12.70 -8.58 4.98
CA GLY A 108 -13.98 -8.23 5.62
C GLY A 108 -13.92 -8.01 7.12
N ARG A 109 -12.74 -8.03 7.73
CA ARG A 109 -12.56 -7.65 9.13
C ARG A 109 -12.68 -6.14 9.31
N GLU A 110 -13.39 -5.71 10.37
CA GLU A 110 -13.46 -4.29 10.70
C GLU A 110 -12.10 -3.74 11.09
N ARG A 111 -11.73 -2.63 10.42
CA ARG A 111 -10.45 -1.93 10.63
C ARG A 111 -10.64 -0.42 10.60
N SER A 112 -9.67 0.27 11.16
CA SER A 112 -9.43 1.71 10.96
C SER A 112 -8.05 1.91 10.34
N GLY A 113 -7.76 3.11 9.86
CA GLY A 113 -6.42 3.44 9.38
C GLY A 113 -5.32 3.22 10.43
N LYS A 114 -5.65 3.38 11.72
CA LYS A 114 -4.72 3.16 12.85
C LYS A 114 -4.27 1.70 13.02
N ASP A 115 -4.99 0.76 12.40
CA ASP A 115 -4.62 -0.66 12.40
C ASP A 115 -3.59 -0.98 11.28
N LEU A 116 -3.32 -0.04 10.36
CA LEU A 116 -2.42 -0.19 9.22
C LEU A 116 -1.03 0.36 9.54
N LYS A 117 -0.20 -0.44 10.19
CA LYS A 117 1.20 -0.07 10.42
C LYS A 117 2.00 -0.32 9.14
N ALA A 118 2.65 0.73 8.64
CA ALA A 118 3.48 0.63 7.46
C ALA A 118 4.79 -0.11 7.73
N VAL A 119 5.32 -0.82 6.73
CA VAL A 119 6.61 -1.51 6.80
C VAL A 119 7.62 -0.87 5.87
N LEU A 120 8.91 -1.06 6.16
CA LEU A 120 10.00 -0.64 5.31
C LEU A 120 10.28 -1.73 4.28
N LEU A 121 10.30 -1.37 2.99
CA LEU A 121 10.78 -2.27 1.95
C LEU A 121 12.31 -2.18 1.89
N THR A 122 12.97 -3.26 2.26
CA THR A 122 14.44 -3.38 2.30
C THR A 122 14.97 -4.23 1.18
N GLU A 123 14.18 -5.15 0.66
CA GLU A 123 14.56 -6.08 -0.37
C GLU A 123 14.20 -5.57 -1.77
N ARG A 124 15.12 -5.78 -2.72
CA ARG A 124 14.84 -5.64 -4.14
C ARG A 124 14.23 -6.94 -4.66
N TYR A 125 13.16 -6.81 -5.41
CA TYR A 125 12.60 -7.96 -6.13
C TYR A 125 13.40 -8.21 -7.40
N ASP A 126 13.81 -9.45 -7.60
CA ASP A 126 14.45 -9.87 -8.84
C ASP A 126 13.39 -10.28 -9.87
N TRP A 127 13.23 -9.48 -10.89
CA TRP A 127 12.29 -9.71 -11.98
C TRP A 127 12.79 -10.76 -12.98
N GLN A 128 14.05 -11.19 -12.87
CA GLN A 128 14.65 -12.25 -13.72
C GLN A 128 14.47 -11.98 -15.23
N GLY A 129 14.62 -10.73 -15.64
CA GLY A 129 14.48 -10.34 -17.05
C GLY A 129 13.03 -10.32 -17.56
N ASP A 130 12.05 -10.11 -16.66
CA ASP A 130 10.65 -9.99 -17.03
C ASP A 130 10.41 -8.96 -18.13
N VAL A 131 9.62 -9.34 -19.14
CA VAL A 131 9.26 -8.53 -20.29
C VAL A 131 7.76 -8.61 -20.49
N ALA A 132 7.12 -7.44 -20.70
CA ALA A 132 5.72 -7.35 -21.04
C ALA A 132 5.40 -8.10 -22.35
N PRO A 133 4.29 -8.82 -22.46
CA PRO A 133 3.90 -9.54 -23.68
C PRO A 133 3.66 -8.65 -24.90
N GLU A 134 3.29 -7.37 -24.70
CA GLU A 134 3.02 -6.37 -25.75
C GLU A 134 1.99 -6.86 -26.79
N ILE A 135 0.83 -7.36 -26.32
CA ILE A 135 -0.23 -7.91 -27.18
C ILE A 135 -0.88 -6.77 -28.01
N PRO A 136 -0.91 -6.89 -29.36
CA PRO A 136 -1.62 -5.93 -30.20
C PRO A 136 -3.10 -5.85 -29.80
N MET A 137 -3.67 -4.64 -29.73
CA MET A 137 -5.05 -4.42 -29.26
C MET A 137 -6.08 -5.25 -30.03
N GLN A 138 -5.88 -5.46 -31.33
CA GLN A 138 -6.78 -6.27 -32.18
C GLN A 138 -6.71 -7.78 -31.89
N GLU A 139 -5.69 -8.22 -31.16
CA GLU A 139 -5.47 -9.62 -30.76
C GLU A 139 -5.77 -9.85 -29.28
N ALA A 140 -6.06 -8.76 -28.54
CA ALA A 140 -6.30 -8.83 -27.12
C ALA A 140 -7.66 -9.48 -26.80
N ILE A 141 -7.63 -10.51 -25.97
CA ILE A 141 -8.79 -11.16 -25.37
C ILE A 141 -8.74 -10.86 -23.88
N GLY A 142 -9.51 -9.83 -23.47
CA GLY A 142 -9.58 -9.36 -22.09
C GLY A 142 -10.50 -10.22 -21.22
N TYR A 143 -10.05 -10.49 -20.00
CA TYR A 143 -10.88 -11.14 -18.97
C TYR A 143 -10.76 -10.38 -17.65
N CYS A 144 -11.88 -9.78 -17.22
CA CYS A 144 -11.91 -9.00 -15.99
C CYS A 144 -12.24 -9.88 -14.79
N ILE A 145 -11.42 -9.82 -13.75
CA ILE A 145 -11.60 -10.60 -12.51
C ILE A 145 -11.52 -9.74 -11.25
N HIS A 146 -12.24 -10.16 -10.22
CA HIS A 146 -11.97 -9.78 -8.85
C HIS A 146 -11.04 -10.85 -8.24
N VAL A 147 -9.84 -10.47 -7.80
CA VAL A 147 -8.82 -11.42 -7.33
C VAL A 147 -9.37 -12.45 -6.36
N ARG A 148 -10.07 -11.98 -5.31
CA ARG A 148 -10.68 -12.87 -4.33
C ARG A 148 -11.84 -13.67 -4.91
N GLY A 149 -12.73 -13.03 -5.66
CA GLY A 149 -13.95 -13.68 -6.21
C GLY A 149 -13.62 -14.80 -7.17
N PHE A 150 -12.58 -14.65 -7.96
CA PHE A 150 -12.20 -15.58 -9.03
C PHE A 150 -11.84 -16.98 -8.51
N THR A 151 -11.16 -17.06 -7.36
CA THR A 151 -10.66 -18.35 -6.87
C THR A 151 -11.19 -18.76 -5.49
N LYS A 152 -12.02 -17.91 -4.82
CA LYS A 152 -12.43 -18.18 -3.43
C LYS A 152 -13.33 -19.40 -3.28
N HIS A 153 -14.16 -19.70 -4.27
CA HIS A 153 -15.08 -20.84 -4.19
C HIS A 153 -14.32 -22.16 -4.37
N ILE A 154 -14.75 -23.20 -3.65
CA ILE A 154 -14.09 -24.53 -3.65
C ILE A 154 -14.00 -25.17 -5.04
N SER A 155 -14.91 -24.82 -5.96
CA SER A 155 -14.87 -25.30 -7.35
C SER A 155 -13.66 -24.80 -8.14
N SER A 156 -12.96 -23.77 -7.65
CA SER A 156 -11.73 -23.29 -8.27
C SER A 156 -10.60 -24.31 -8.20
N LYS A 157 -10.60 -25.17 -7.18
CA LYS A 157 -9.62 -26.24 -6.94
C LYS A 157 -8.18 -25.73 -6.86
N VAL A 158 -7.97 -24.52 -6.33
CA VAL A 158 -6.65 -23.94 -6.09
C VAL A 158 -6.23 -24.17 -4.64
N GLU A 159 -4.93 -24.18 -4.39
CA GLU A 159 -4.33 -24.33 -3.06
C GLU A 159 -4.50 -23.04 -2.23
N HIS A 160 -4.40 -21.87 -2.90
CA HIS A 160 -4.47 -20.55 -2.25
C HIS A 160 -5.72 -19.75 -2.66
N PRO A 161 -6.95 -20.15 -2.22
CA PRO A 161 -8.18 -19.57 -2.73
C PRO A 161 -8.38 -18.11 -2.30
N GLY A 162 -8.65 -17.24 -3.28
CA GLY A 162 -8.94 -15.83 -3.08
C GLY A 162 -7.71 -14.93 -2.96
N THR A 163 -6.56 -15.40 -3.48
CA THR A 163 -5.27 -14.70 -3.40
C THR A 163 -4.62 -14.50 -4.77
N PHE A 164 -3.56 -13.69 -4.83
CA PHE A 164 -2.73 -13.53 -6.03
C PHE A 164 -2.08 -14.86 -6.45
N ALA A 165 -1.66 -15.67 -5.49
CA ALA A 165 -1.15 -17.01 -5.77
C ALA A 165 -2.23 -17.90 -6.40
N GLY A 166 -3.46 -17.85 -5.89
CA GLY A 166 -4.59 -18.56 -6.49
C GLY A 166 -4.90 -18.13 -7.92
N VAL A 167 -4.71 -16.85 -8.26
CA VAL A 167 -4.81 -16.39 -9.66
C VAL A 167 -3.69 -17.01 -10.50
N THR A 168 -2.47 -17.06 -9.99
CA THR A 168 -1.32 -17.71 -10.65
C THR A 168 -1.62 -19.19 -10.95
N GLU A 169 -2.21 -19.92 -10.02
CA GLU A 169 -2.62 -21.31 -10.22
C GLU A 169 -3.66 -21.50 -11.33
N LYS A 170 -4.39 -20.44 -11.69
CA LYS A 170 -5.38 -20.42 -12.77
C LYS A 170 -4.83 -20.05 -14.15
N ILE A 171 -3.55 -19.81 -14.29
CA ILE A 171 -2.92 -19.53 -15.59
C ILE A 171 -3.23 -20.60 -16.65
N PRO A 172 -3.15 -21.92 -16.38
CA PRO A 172 -3.52 -22.93 -17.37
C PRO A 172 -4.95 -22.78 -17.89
N TYR A 173 -5.92 -22.49 -16.99
CA TYR A 173 -7.31 -22.25 -17.36
C TYR A 173 -7.46 -20.96 -18.19
N LEU A 174 -6.79 -19.86 -17.83
CA LEU A 174 -6.82 -18.61 -18.59
C LEU A 174 -6.30 -18.81 -20.01
N LYS A 175 -5.23 -19.59 -20.17
CA LYS A 175 -4.69 -19.95 -21.48
C LYS A 175 -5.63 -20.85 -22.29
N GLU A 176 -6.28 -21.82 -21.65
CA GLU A 176 -7.25 -22.73 -22.29
C GLU A 176 -8.42 -21.96 -22.91
N ILE A 177 -8.92 -20.92 -22.24
CA ILE A 177 -9.99 -20.07 -22.75
C ILE A 177 -9.50 -18.92 -23.65
N GLY A 178 -8.19 -18.85 -23.94
CA GLY A 178 -7.60 -17.90 -24.88
C GLY A 178 -7.37 -16.47 -24.36
N VAL A 179 -7.35 -16.28 -23.03
CA VAL A 179 -7.10 -14.96 -22.43
C VAL A 179 -5.66 -14.51 -22.70
N THR A 180 -5.50 -13.31 -23.22
CA THR A 180 -4.21 -12.65 -23.45
C THR A 180 -4.01 -11.42 -22.55
N THR A 181 -5.09 -10.88 -21.98
CA THR A 181 -5.03 -9.69 -21.12
C THR A 181 -5.93 -9.92 -19.90
N LEU A 182 -5.35 -9.97 -18.72
CA LEU A 182 -6.08 -10.12 -17.45
C LEU A 182 -6.30 -8.75 -16.80
N GLU A 183 -7.55 -8.34 -16.68
CA GLU A 183 -7.93 -7.10 -16.02
C GLU A 183 -8.32 -7.37 -14.57
N LEU A 184 -7.60 -6.74 -13.64
CA LEU A 184 -7.85 -6.85 -12.21
C LEU A 184 -8.75 -5.70 -11.73
N GLN A 185 -9.89 -6.01 -11.13
CA GLN A 185 -10.64 -5.06 -10.32
C GLN A 185 -9.75 -4.56 -9.17
N PRO A 186 -10.11 -3.47 -8.45
CA PRO A 186 -9.22 -2.83 -7.49
C PRO A 186 -8.47 -3.81 -6.60
N ALA A 187 -7.15 -3.88 -6.77
CA ALA A 187 -6.26 -4.76 -6.04
C ALA A 187 -5.19 -4.00 -5.23
N TYR A 188 -5.29 -2.67 -5.12
CA TYR A 188 -4.58 -1.86 -4.14
C TYR A 188 -5.20 -2.00 -2.75
N GLU A 189 -4.50 -1.59 -1.69
CA GLU A 189 -5.01 -1.72 -0.32
C GLU A 189 -6.13 -0.72 -0.03
N PHE A 190 -7.26 -1.21 0.45
CA PHE A 190 -8.40 -0.44 0.94
C PHE A 190 -9.00 -1.11 2.18
N ILE A 191 -9.80 -0.38 2.96
CA ILE A 191 -10.46 -0.92 4.15
C ILE A 191 -11.85 -1.40 3.77
N GLU A 192 -12.06 -2.70 3.69
CA GLU A 192 -13.33 -3.32 3.26
C GLU A 192 -14.49 -3.03 4.21
N LYS A 193 -14.17 -2.89 5.49
CA LYS A 193 -15.17 -2.65 6.55
C LYS A 193 -14.60 -1.65 7.55
N LYS A 194 -15.03 -0.39 7.39
CA LYS A 194 -14.55 0.71 8.25
C LYS A 194 -15.17 0.58 9.64
N ARG A 195 -14.32 0.61 10.68
CA ARG A 195 -14.78 0.73 12.05
C ARG A 195 -15.33 2.14 12.27
N PRO A 196 -16.56 2.30 12.84
CA PRO A 196 -17.06 3.61 13.19
C PRO A 196 -16.10 4.32 14.14
N GLU A 197 -15.70 5.55 13.80
CA GLU A 197 -14.96 6.39 14.75
C GLU A 197 -15.95 6.89 15.80
N LYS A 198 -15.66 6.62 17.08
CA LYS A 198 -16.46 7.19 18.18
C LYS A 198 -16.24 8.70 18.17
N SER A 199 -17.26 9.45 17.77
CA SER A 199 -17.28 10.91 17.91
C SER A 199 -17.20 11.27 19.40
N GLN A 200 -16.17 11.99 19.80
CA GLN A 200 -15.99 12.46 21.19
C GLN A 200 -17.02 13.53 21.60
N THR A 201 -17.94 13.94 20.72
CA THR A 201 -18.82 15.09 20.90
C THR A 201 -20.30 14.75 21.12
N GLN A 202 -20.69 13.49 21.36
CA GLN A 202 -22.10 13.17 21.58
C GLN A 202 -22.40 12.72 23.02
N VAL A 203 -22.51 13.68 23.94
CA VAL A 203 -22.97 13.43 25.31
C VAL A 203 -24.50 13.30 25.40
N HIS A 204 -25.29 13.75 24.40
CA HIS A 204 -26.75 13.72 24.37
C HIS A 204 -27.35 13.54 22.96
N ALA A 205 -26.97 12.50 22.24
CA ALA A 205 -27.72 12.11 21.04
C ALA A 205 -28.65 10.93 21.36
N PRO A 206 -29.91 10.89 20.82
CA PRO A 206 -30.74 9.72 20.92
C PRO A 206 -30.01 8.51 20.32
N VAL A 207 -30.16 7.33 20.94
CA VAL A 207 -29.57 6.07 20.46
C VAL A 207 -30.17 5.73 19.09
N PHE A 208 -29.55 6.26 18.04
CA PHE A 208 -29.79 5.71 16.70
C PHE A 208 -29.09 4.37 16.64
N GLU A 209 -29.76 3.35 16.15
CA GLU A 209 -29.15 2.06 15.86
C GLU A 209 -27.85 2.28 15.06
N GLU A 210 -26.71 1.90 15.63
CA GLU A 210 -25.43 1.95 14.91
C GLU A 210 -25.60 1.11 13.64
N LYS A 211 -25.66 1.77 12.48
CA LYS A 211 -25.69 1.07 11.20
C LYS A 211 -24.47 0.17 11.14
N LYS A 212 -24.70 -1.13 11.06
CA LYS A 212 -23.61 -2.11 10.90
C LYS A 212 -22.78 -1.70 9.68
N PRO A 213 -21.43 -1.64 9.80
CA PRO A 213 -20.60 -1.25 8.69
C PRO A 213 -20.81 -2.20 7.51
N VAL A 214 -21.11 -1.63 6.33
CA VAL A 214 -21.32 -2.37 5.09
C VAL A 214 -19.98 -2.81 4.54
N LEU A 215 -19.91 -4.05 4.05
CA LEU A 215 -18.72 -4.60 3.41
C LEU A 215 -18.55 -3.98 2.01
N ASN A 216 -17.50 -3.21 1.79
CA ASN A 216 -17.04 -2.87 0.45
C ASN A 216 -16.27 -4.06 -0.14
N TYR A 217 -16.98 -4.87 -0.92
CA TYR A 217 -16.41 -6.05 -1.55
C TYR A 217 -15.52 -5.72 -2.73
N TRP A 218 -15.90 -4.72 -3.53
CA TRP A 218 -15.32 -4.43 -4.84
C TRP A 218 -14.09 -3.52 -4.81
N GLY A 219 -13.94 -2.70 -3.77
CA GLY A 219 -12.77 -1.85 -3.59
C GLY A 219 -12.77 -0.53 -4.36
N TYR A 220 -13.89 -0.13 -5.00
CA TYR A 220 -13.98 1.16 -5.67
C TYR A 220 -14.18 2.30 -4.67
N GLU A 221 -13.14 2.55 -3.89
CA GLU A 221 -13.06 3.67 -2.95
C GLU A 221 -11.62 4.15 -2.77
N GLU A 222 -11.44 5.28 -2.11
CA GLU A 222 -10.12 5.77 -1.72
C GLU A 222 -9.38 4.75 -0.87
N GLY A 223 -8.10 4.52 -1.20
CA GLY A 223 -7.27 3.54 -0.53
C GLY A 223 -5.81 3.96 -0.41
N TYR A 224 -4.96 3.00 -0.10
CA TYR A 224 -3.51 3.14 -0.01
C TYR A 224 -2.90 2.62 -1.32
N TYR A 225 -2.80 3.53 -2.28
CA TYR A 225 -2.56 3.21 -3.67
C TYR A 225 -1.20 2.61 -4.01
N TYR A 226 -0.23 2.62 -3.10
CA TYR A 226 1.11 2.09 -3.36
C TYR A 226 1.31 0.64 -2.87
N VAL A 227 0.27 0.02 -2.33
CA VAL A 227 0.33 -1.31 -1.72
C VAL A 227 -0.70 -2.23 -2.37
N PRO A 228 -0.32 -3.42 -2.85
CA PRO A 228 -1.28 -4.46 -3.21
C PRO A 228 -2.09 -4.89 -2.00
N LYS A 229 -3.35 -5.22 -2.23
CA LYS A 229 -4.31 -5.62 -1.20
C LYS A 229 -3.79 -6.77 -0.34
N ALA A 230 -3.45 -6.50 0.91
CA ALA A 230 -2.88 -7.50 1.80
C ALA A 230 -3.81 -8.70 2.04
N ALA A 231 -5.13 -8.48 2.08
CA ALA A 231 -6.14 -9.53 2.22
C ALA A 231 -6.29 -10.43 0.97
N TYR A 232 -5.65 -10.10 -0.15
CA TYR A 232 -5.57 -10.93 -1.36
C TYR A 232 -4.23 -11.67 -1.46
N SER A 233 -3.45 -11.71 -0.40
CA SER A 233 -2.21 -12.49 -0.33
C SER A 233 -2.37 -13.62 0.69
N TYR A 234 -1.78 -14.77 0.42
CA TYR A 234 -1.67 -15.84 1.41
C TYR A 234 -0.41 -15.66 2.27
N SER A 235 0.61 -14.99 1.74
CA SER A 235 1.84 -14.64 2.44
C SER A 235 1.76 -13.29 3.14
N GLU A 236 2.67 -13.02 4.07
CA GLU A 236 2.77 -11.72 4.74
C GLU A 236 3.30 -10.59 3.84
N ASP A 237 3.85 -10.93 2.67
CA ASP A 237 4.39 -9.98 1.69
C ASP A 237 3.50 -9.93 0.44
N SER A 238 2.42 -9.14 0.51
CA SER A 238 1.51 -8.95 -0.62
C SER A 238 2.19 -8.33 -1.84
N ALA A 239 3.21 -7.50 -1.64
CA ALA A 239 3.95 -6.87 -2.72
C ALA A 239 4.77 -7.89 -3.51
N ARG A 240 5.42 -8.83 -2.83
CA ARG A 240 6.15 -9.94 -3.46
C ARG A 240 5.21 -10.89 -4.19
N GLU A 241 4.09 -11.25 -3.54
CA GLU A 241 3.12 -12.19 -4.13
C GLU A 241 2.46 -11.61 -5.39
N PHE A 242 2.09 -10.32 -5.37
CA PHE A 242 1.58 -9.62 -6.55
C PHE A 242 2.61 -9.62 -7.70
N ARG A 243 3.88 -9.30 -7.42
CA ARG A 243 4.96 -9.32 -8.45
C ARG A 243 5.19 -10.72 -9.01
N ASN A 244 5.13 -11.75 -8.16
CA ASN A 244 5.21 -13.14 -8.62
C ASN A 244 4.06 -13.46 -9.58
N MET A 245 2.83 -13.05 -9.27
CA MET A 245 1.66 -13.25 -10.13
C MET A 245 1.87 -12.55 -11.50
N VAL A 246 2.23 -11.26 -11.51
CA VAL A 246 2.48 -10.52 -12.76
C VAL A 246 3.54 -11.21 -13.60
N ARG A 247 4.70 -11.54 -13.01
CA ARG A 247 5.79 -12.22 -13.71
C ARG A 247 5.36 -13.58 -14.29
N GLN A 248 4.56 -14.37 -13.56
CA GLN A 248 4.08 -15.67 -14.09
C GLN A 248 3.05 -15.49 -15.22
N LEU A 249 2.21 -14.45 -15.16
CA LEU A 249 1.31 -14.08 -16.24
C LEU A 249 2.10 -13.68 -17.50
N HIS A 250 3.11 -12.80 -17.39
CA HIS A 250 3.99 -12.39 -18.49
C HIS A 250 4.72 -13.58 -19.14
N ILE A 251 5.33 -14.46 -18.34
CA ILE A 251 5.96 -15.70 -18.83
C ILE A 251 4.96 -16.56 -19.63
N SER A 252 3.68 -16.47 -19.28
CA SER A 252 2.60 -17.22 -19.92
C SER A 252 1.98 -16.49 -21.12
N GLY A 253 2.49 -15.30 -21.48
CA GLY A 253 1.97 -14.48 -22.57
C GLY A 253 0.67 -13.76 -22.25
N ILE A 254 0.44 -13.40 -20.97
CA ILE A 254 -0.76 -12.70 -20.51
C ILE A 254 -0.36 -11.37 -19.89
N GLU A 255 -0.88 -10.27 -20.45
CA GLU A 255 -0.75 -8.92 -19.89
C GLU A 255 -1.63 -8.72 -18.66
N VAL A 256 -1.24 -7.76 -17.82
CA VAL A 256 -1.99 -7.40 -16.61
C VAL A 256 -2.42 -5.94 -16.67
N ILE A 257 -3.74 -5.71 -16.65
CA ILE A 257 -4.35 -4.39 -16.52
C ILE A 257 -4.94 -4.27 -15.12
N MET A 258 -4.87 -3.10 -14.51
CA MET A 258 -5.41 -2.88 -13.17
C MET A 258 -6.37 -1.69 -13.12
N GLN A 259 -7.54 -1.91 -12.53
CA GLN A 259 -8.52 -0.85 -12.29
C GLN A 259 -8.19 -0.07 -11.01
N PHE A 260 -8.33 1.25 -11.09
CA PHE A 260 -8.21 2.17 -9.97
C PHE A 260 -9.47 3.03 -9.84
N TYR A 261 -9.83 3.33 -8.62
CA TYR A 261 -10.79 4.38 -8.30
C TYR A 261 -10.05 5.53 -7.62
N PHE A 262 -10.15 6.72 -8.19
CA PHE A 262 -9.59 7.94 -7.61
C PHE A 262 -10.73 8.92 -7.30
N PRO A 263 -10.87 9.38 -6.04
CA PRO A 263 -11.72 10.53 -5.72
C PRO A 263 -11.33 11.78 -6.52
N VAL A 264 -12.29 12.64 -6.76
CA VAL A 264 -12.09 13.87 -7.57
C VAL A 264 -11.04 14.81 -6.95
N GLU A 265 -10.87 14.73 -5.63
CA GLU A 265 -9.95 15.55 -4.86
C GLU A 265 -8.47 15.18 -5.05
N ILE A 266 -8.18 13.98 -5.58
CA ILE A 266 -6.80 13.56 -5.80
C ILE A 266 -6.21 14.32 -7.00
N PRO A 267 -5.08 15.04 -6.82
CA PRO A 267 -4.44 15.77 -7.91
C PRO A 267 -4.01 14.84 -9.04
N ARG A 268 -4.16 15.29 -10.28
CA ARG A 268 -3.73 14.53 -11.48
C ARG A 268 -2.24 14.13 -11.42
N THR A 269 -1.40 14.98 -10.86
CA THR A 269 0.03 14.67 -10.67
C THR A 269 0.25 13.50 -9.72
N GLU A 270 -0.54 13.39 -8.65
CA GLU A 270 -0.48 12.25 -7.72
C GLU A 270 -0.98 10.97 -8.41
N ILE A 271 -2.07 11.05 -9.19
CA ILE A 271 -2.55 9.91 -10.00
C ILE A 271 -1.45 9.43 -10.95
N GLN A 272 -0.78 10.34 -11.67
CA GLN A 272 0.33 9.98 -12.57
C GLN A 272 1.48 9.30 -11.83
N GLU A 273 1.83 9.75 -10.63
CA GLU A 273 2.87 9.12 -9.81
C GLU A 273 2.46 7.72 -9.34
N ILE A 274 1.20 7.54 -8.95
CA ILE A 274 0.66 6.22 -8.57
C ILE A 274 0.72 5.25 -9.74
N LEU A 275 0.20 5.64 -10.91
CA LEU A 275 0.19 4.78 -12.10
C LEU A 275 1.62 4.47 -12.57
N ARG A 276 2.50 5.48 -12.58
CA ARG A 276 3.92 5.29 -12.88
C ARG A 276 4.58 4.30 -11.92
N TYR A 277 4.25 4.40 -10.62
CA TYR A 277 4.79 3.47 -9.62
C TYR A 277 4.37 2.04 -9.91
N TRP A 278 3.09 1.78 -10.23
CA TRP A 278 2.62 0.45 -10.58
C TRP A 278 3.25 -0.08 -11.87
N LYS A 279 3.42 0.78 -12.88
CA LYS A 279 4.13 0.41 -14.13
C LYS A 279 5.57 0.01 -13.87
N LEU A 280 6.31 0.79 -13.08
CA LEU A 280 7.74 0.59 -12.88
C LEU A 280 8.10 -0.41 -11.77
N PHE A 281 7.24 -0.54 -10.76
CA PHE A 281 7.55 -1.35 -9.58
C PHE A 281 6.81 -2.69 -9.56
N TYR A 282 5.62 -2.73 -10.15
CA TYR A 282 4.80 -3.94 -10.25
C TYR A 282 4.66 -4.47 -11.67
N HIS A 283 5.25 -3.83 -12.67
CA HIS A 283 5.23 -4.17 -14.09
C HIS A 283 3.81 -4.35 -14.67
N VAL A 284 2.83 -3.61 -14.15
CA VAL A 284 1.46 -3.63 -14.68
C VAL A 284 1.47 -3.01 -16.09
N ASP A 285 0.83 -3.64 -17.07
CA ASP A 285 0.90 -3.25 -18.48
C ASP A 285 -0.02 -2.10 -18.83
N GLY A 286 -1.18 -2.02 -18.17
CA GLY A 286 -2.18 -0.98 -18.42
C GLY A 286 -3.07 -0.66 -17.22
N PHE A 287 -3.88 0.40 -17.39
CA PHE A 287 -4.79 0.89 -16.37
C PHE A 287 -6.13 1.28 -17.00
#